data_ea09b04218024a278d2af1e019a0159d
#
_entry.id   ea09b04218024a278d2af1e019a0159d
#
_cell.length_a   1.000
_cell.length_b   1.000
_cell.length_c   1.000
_cell.angle_alpha   90.00
_cell.angle_beta   90.00
_cell.angle_gamma   90.00
#
_symmetry.space_group_name_H-M   'P 1'
#
loop_
_entity.id
_entity.type
_entity.pdbx_description
1 polymer ?
#
loop_
_entity_poly.entity_id
_entity_poly.type
_entity_poly.pdbx_seq_one_letter_code
_entity_poly.pdbx_strand_id
1 'polypeptide(L)'
;RRVLFRSSSKLLPPPSWNESSVYSKELPAGATLEHYKILKVLGSGGFGITYLVRDTMLKRKVVLKENFPSSYAYRDPFTGCVIPNNEHDAESFQWTLSNFLNEARVLAQLDSPGIVRVLSVFECNGTAYFSMDYVQGLPMDYLGEQQLLAGNCYSEAKLKGLLVHILQILDYLHKKGICHRDIKPGNILLTQEGAPVLIDFGASRRIESNHTQTVLATRGFSSPEQALGRKDMGPWSDLYSLGATFYSLLKGFAP
;
A
#
# COMPACT_ATOMS: atom_id res chain seq x y z
N ARG A 1 7.04 14.81 -14.97
CA ARG A 1 7.67 15.00 -13.63
C ARG A 1 8.57 13.81 -13.35
N ARG A 2 9.85 14.04 -13.00
CA ARG A 2 10.83 12.98 -12.72
C ARG A 2 10.68 12.53 -11.26
N VAL A 3 10.43 11.24 -11.04
CA VAL A 3 10.65 10.58 -9.75
C VAL A 3 12.16 10.41 -9.58
N LEU A 4 12.69 10.91 -8.48
CA LEU A 4 14.12 10.79 -8.19
C LEU A 4 14.42 9.41 -7.63
N PHE A 5 15.18 8.60 -8.38
CA PHE A 5 15.81 7.38 -7.88
C PHE A 5 17.15 7.76 -7.29
N ARG A 6 17.35 7.50 -6.01
CA ARG A 6 18.64 7.67 -5.35
C ARG A 6 19.12 6.32 -4.84
N SER A 7 20.30 5.93 -5.28
CA SER A 7 21.07 4.84 -4.69
C SER A 7 22.07 5.47 -3.73
N SER A 8 21.89 5.30 -2.44
CA SER A 8 22.87 5.70 -1.43
C SER A 8 23.17 4.53 -0.52
N SER A 9 24.36 3.97 -0.66
CA SER A 9 24.93 2.92 0.19
C SER A 9 25.38 3.41 1.57
N LYS A 10 24.86 4.54 2.08
CA LYS A 10 25.20 5.03 3.40
C LYS A 10 24.33 4.34 4.45
N LEU A 11 24.95 3.47 5.23
CA LEU A 11 24.42 3.06 6.54
C LEU A 11 24.30 4.34 7.38
N LEU A 12 23.06 4.69 7.74
CA LEU A 12 22.84 5.75 8.70
C LEU A 12 23.30 5.25 10.08
N PRO A 13 23.84 6.12 10.95
CA PRO A 13 24.12 5.73 12.31
C PRO A 13 22.82 5.22 12.93
N PRO A 14 22.87 4.12 13.73
CA PRO A 14 21.70 3.56 14.34
C PRO A 14 20.98 4.65 15.15
N PRO A 15 19.66 4.80 15.03
CA PRO A 15 18.91 5.67 15.91
C PRO A 15 19.16 5.20 17.34
N SER A 16 19.15 6.14 18.30
CA SER A 16 19.26 5.79 19.72
C SER A 16 18.03 4.95 20.13
N TRP A 17 18.20 3.63 20.11
CA TRP A 17 17.17 2.69 20.46
C TRP A 17 16.97 2.69 21.98
N ASN A 18 15.77 2.93 22.47
CA ASN A 18 15.43 2.62 23.86
C ASN A 18 15.36 1.10 24.01
N GLU A 19 15.79 0.54 25.13
CA GLU A 19 15.84 -0.91 25.41
C GLU A 19 14.52 -1.65 25.18
N SER A 20 13.37 -0.97 25.20
CA SER A 20 12.05 -1.54 24.90
C SER A 20 11.78 -1.75 23.40
N SER A 21 12.65 -1.30 22.50
CA SER A 21 12.48 -1.41 21.05
C SER A 21 13.25 -2.58 20.40
N VAL A 22 13.97 -3.36 21.19
CA VAL A 22 14.92 -4.41 20.72
C VAL A 22 14.27 -5.51 19.87
N TYR A 23 12.94 -5.62 19.84
CA TYR A 23 12.21 -6.62 19.03
C TYR A 23 11.15 -6.04 18.10
N SER A 24 11.13 -4.72 17.90
CA SER A 24 10.12 -4.09 17.06
C SER A 24 10.46 -4.28 15.57
N LYS A 25 9.49 -4.79 14.79
CA LYS A 25 9.57 -4.80 13.32
C LYS A 25 9.60 -3.38 12.76
N GLU A 26 8.97 -2.46 13.46
CA GLU A 26 8.68 -1.12 13.03
C GLU A 26 9.77 -0.14 13.48
N LEU A 27 10.02 0.85 12.65
CA LEU A 27 10.88 1.97 13.04
C LEU A 27 10.17 2.81 14.10
N PRO A 28 10.88 3.20 15.18
CA PRO A 28 10.27 3.97 16.27
C PRO A 28 9.93 5.39 15.83
N ALA A 29 8.91 5.97 16.46
CA ALA A 29 8.60 7.39 16.32
C ALA A 29 9.81 8.24 16.69
N GLY A 30 10.11 9.26 15.89
CA GLY A 30 11.28 10.11 16.04
C GLY A 30 12.51 9.65 15.27
N ALA A 31 12.57 8.38 14.82
CA ALA A 31 13.64 7.91 13.94
C ALA A 31 13.67 8.71 12.63
N THR A 32 14.86 8.87 12.06
CA THR A 32 15.07 9.62 10.81
C THR A 32 15.67 8.70 9.76
N LEU A 33 15.05 8.69 8.57
CA LEU A 33 15.53 8.04 7.35
C LEU A 33 15.78 9.11 6.31
N GLU A 34 17.02 9.34 5.92
CA GLU A 34 17.42 10.48 5.10
C GLU A 34 16.87 11.80 5.71
N HIS A 35 15.90 12.43 5.06
CA HIS A 35 15.21 13.64 5.50
C HIS A 35 13.77 13.38 6.00
N TYR A 36 13.39 12.12 6.16
CA TYR A 36 12.06 11.73 6.65
C TYR A 36 12.12 11.37 8.14
N LYS A 37 11.41 12.13 8.98
CA LYS A 37 11.25 11.83 10.40
C LYS A 37 9.97 11.03 10.63
N ILE A 38 10.08 9.83 11.20
CA ILE A 38 8.93 8.97 11.53
C ILE A 38 8.06 9.66 12.58
N LEU A 39 6.78 9.80 12.31
CA LEU A 39 5.79 10.32 13.26
C LEU A 39 5.03 9.20 13.94
N LYS A 40 4.51 8.25 13.15
CA LYS A 40 3.80 7.06 13.62
C LYS A 40 3.68 6.02 12.53
N VAL A 41 3.43 4.78 12.91
CA VAL A 41 2.98 3.72 12.02
C VAL A 41 1.53 3.96 11.63
N LEU A 42 1.21 3.81 10.34
CA LEU A 42 -0.15 3.83 9.81
C LEU A 42 -0.70 2.43 9.59
N GLY A 43 0.18 1.47 9.24
CA GLY A 43 -0.18 0.08 9.04
C GLY A 43 1.06 -0.79 8.93
N SER A 44 0.94 -2.04 9.35
CA SER A 44 1.98 -3.07 9.28
C SER A 44 1.35 -4.36 8.78
N GLY A 45 1.86 -4.88 7.68
CA GLY A 45 1.36 -6.09 7.04
C GLY A 45 2.45 -7.13 6.80
N GLY A 46 2.09 -8.23 6.12
CA GLY A 46 3.02 -9.32 5.82
C GLY A 46 4.16 -8.93 4.85
N PHE A 47 3.97 -7.89 4.04
CA PHE A 47 4.92 -7.50 2.99
C PHE A 47 5.53 -6.12 3.18
N GLY A 48 5.02 -5.33 4.12
CA GLY A 48 5.56 -3.99 4.31
C GLY A 48 4.96 -3.24 5.49
N ILE A 49 5.59 -2.12 5.80
CA ILE A 49 5.17 -1.23 6.87
C ILE A 49 4.96 0.16 6.27
N THR A 50 3.89 0.80 6.69
CA THR A 50 3.52 2.14 6.22
C THR A 50 3.57 3.12 7.38
N TYR A 51 4.31 4.21 7.18
CA TYR A 51 4.54 5.24 8.20
C TYR A 51 3.96 6.59 7.77
N LEU A 52 3.42 7.33 8.72
CA LEU A 52 3.29 8.78 8.57
C LEU A 52 4.64 9.40 8.95
N VAL A 53 5.19 10.21 8.06
CA VAL A 53 6.48 10.86 8.29
C VAL A 53 6.39 12.36 8.02
N ARG A 54 7.33 13.10 8.58
CA ARG A 54 7.56 14.50 8.24
C ARG A 54 8.77 14.59 7.30
N ASP A 55 8.53 15.09 6.11
CA ASP A 55 9.59 15.56 5.23
C ASP A 55 10.17 16.84 5.85
N THR A 56 11.40 16.76 6.34
CA THR A 56 12.06 17.88 7.04
C THR A 56 12.56 18.94 6.08
N MET A 57 12.81 18.59 4.81
CA MET A 57 13.22 19.50 3.75
C MET A 57 12.04 20.36 3.26
N LEU A 58 10.93 19.70 2.93
CA LEU A 58 9.72 20.36 2.43
C LEU A 58 8.74 20.75 3.55
N LYS A 59 9.05 20.42 4.82
CA LYS A 59 8.26 20.74 6.02
C LYS A 59 6.80 20.28 5.97
N ARG A 60 6.52 19.20 5.25
CA ARG A 60 5.17 18.63 5.08
C ARG A 60 5.08 17.19 5.56
N LYS A 61 3.85 16.71 5.80
CA LYS A 61 3.59 15.30 6.07
C LYS A 61 3.53 14.54 4.75
N VAL A 62 4.12 13.34 4.72
CA VAL A 62 4.04 12.39 3.63
C VAL A 62 3.89 10.98 4.21
N VAL A 63 3.51 10.03 3.39
CA VAL A 63 3.50 8.61 3.73
C VAL A 63 4.79 7.98 3.22
N LEU A 64 5.41 7.16 4.04
CA LEU A 64 6.58 6.36 3.67
C LEU A 64 6.21 4.89 3.77
N LYS A 65 6.34 4.14 2.70
CA LYS A 65 6.16 2.69 2.65
C LYS A 65 7.52 2.02 2.64
N GLU A 66 7.69 0.98 3.46
CA GLU A 66 8.89 0.18 3.59
C GLU A 66 8.62 -1.24 3.08
N ASN A 67 9.53 -1.81 2.30
CA ASN A 67 9.50 -3.23 2.01
C ASN A 67 9.97 -4.01 3.24
N PHE A 68 9.06 -4.70 3.90
CA PHE A 68 9.34 -5.51 5.08
C PHE A 68 8.55 -6.82 5.03
N PRO A 69 9.03 -7.83 4.30
CA PRO A 69 8.37 -9.13 4.18
C PRO A 69 8.63 -9.97 5.43
N SER A 70 7.78 -9.81 6.45
CA SER A 70 7.99 -10.39 7.78
C SER A 70 8.05 -11.92 7.83
N SER A 71 7.63 -12.61 6.77
CA SER A 71 7.78 -14.06 6.63
C SER A 71 9.19 -14.47 6.20
N TYR A 72 9.95 -13.59 5.58
CA TYR A 72 11.26 -13.88 4.97
C TYR A 72 12.40 -13.04 5.54
N ALA A 73 12.08 -12.01 6.36
CA ALA A 73 13.08 -11.09 6.88
C ALA A 73 12.74 -10.60 8.28
N TYR A 74 13.76 -10.19 9.00
CA TYR A 74 13.66 -9.53 10.30
C TYR A 74 14.45 -8.23 10.30
N ARG A 75 14.20 -7.38 11.29
CA ARG A 75 15.01 -6.19 11.53
C ARG A 75 16.08 -6.52 12.56
N ASP A 76 17.33 -6.35 12.17
CA ASP A 76 18.46 -6.49 13.09
C ASP A 76 18.39 -5.38 14.16
N PRO A 77 18.35 -5.74 15.45
CA PRO A 77 18.15 -4.77 16.52
C PRO A 77 19.35 -3.83 16.75
N PHE A 78 20.54 -4.19 16.27
CA PHE A 78 21.75 -3.41 16.46
C PHE A 78 22.00 -2.43 15.32
N THR A 79 21.73 -2.85 14.09
CA THR A 79 21.98 -2.04 12.90
C THR A 79 20.71 -1.36 12.36
N GLY A 80 19.51 -1.86 12.74
CA GLY A 80 18.23 -1.44 12.16
C GLY A 80 18.00 -1.94 10.74
N CYS A 81 18.93 -2.73 10.19
CA CYS A 81 18.83 -3.27 8.84
C CYS A 81 17.78 -4.38 8.74
N VAL A 82 17.11 -4.46 7.61
CA VAL A 82 16.25 -5.58 7.26
C VAL A 82 17.12 -6.65 6.60
N ILE A 83 17.12 -7.84 7.19
CA ILE A 83 18.00 -8.95 6.81
C ILE A 83 17.12 -10.19 6.59
N PRO A 84 17.35 -11.01 5.54
CA PRO A 84 16.68 -12.30 5.37
C PRO A 84 16.88 -13.19 6.60
N ASN A 85 15.85 -13.98 6.99
CA ASN A 85 15.93 -14.84 8.16
C ASN A 85 17.05 -15.91 8.04
N ASN A 86 17.31 -16.35 6.81
CA ASN A 86 18.35 -17.33 6.47
C ASN A 86 18.68 -17.22 4.96
N GLU A 87 19.68 -17.97 4.51
CA GLU A 87 20.10 -18.00 3.08
C GLU A 87 18.97 -18.47 2.14
N HIS A 88 18.10 -19.37 2.60
CA HIS A 88 16.98 -19.87 1.80
C HIS A 88 15.91 -18.78 1.56
N ASP A 89 15.72 -17.86 2.51
CA ASP A 89 14.79 -16.75 2.39
C ASP A 89 15.33 -15.58 1.56
N ALA A 90 16.64 -15.58 1.25
CA ALA A 90 17.27 -14.47 0.52
C ALA A 90 16.65 -14.26 -0.87
N GLU A 91 16.36 -15.34 -1.61
CA GLU A 91 15.72 -15.26 -2.92
C GLU A 91 14.30 -14.69 -2.83
N SER A 92 13.50 -15.16 -1.85
CA SER A 92 12.17 -14.66 -1.59
C SER A 92 12.17 -13.18 -1.18
N PHE A 93 13.15 -12.77 -0.38
CA PHE A 93 13.35 -11.38 -0.01
C PHE A 93 13.66 -10.50 -1.22
N GLN A 94 14.59 -10.92 -2.09
CA GLN A 94 14.93 -10.19 -3.32
C GLN A 94 13.73 -10.09 -4.27
N TRP A 95 12.92 -11.14 -4.35
CA TRP A 95 11.70 -11.13 -5.13
C TRP A 95 10.70 -10.08 -4.59
N THR A 96 10.48 -10.01 -3.26
CA THR A 96 9.60 -9.00 -2.67
C THR A 96 10.13 -7.58 -2.90
N LEU A 97 11.43 -7.38 -2.76
CA LEU A 97 12.10 -6.10 -3.01
C LEU A 97 11.90 -5.63 -4.46
N SER A 98 12.09 -6.54 -5.42
CA SER A 98 11.88 -6.27 -6.84
C SER A 98 10.43 -5.88 -7.15
N ASN A 99 9.45 -6.58 -6.55
CA ASN A 99 8.03 -6.27 -6.70
C ASN A 99 7.68 -4.91 -6.09
N PHE A 100 8.22 -4.60 -4.91
CA PHE A 100 8.03 -3.32 -4.24
C PHE A 100 8.55 -2.13 -5.07
N LEU A 101 9.74 -2.27 -5.62
CA LEU A 101 10.29 -1.26 -6.54
C LEU A 101 9.48 -1.13 -7.83
N ASN A 102 8.94 -2.25 -8.34
CA ASN A 102 8.05 -2.22 -9.50
C ASN A 102 6.70 -1.53 -9.19
N GLU A 103 6.11 -1.77 -8.02
CA GLU A 103 4.94 -1.04 -7.54
C GLU A 103 5.17 0.48 -7.59
N ALA A 104 6.27 0.93 -7.00
CA ALA A 104 6.63 2.35 -7.00
C ALA A 104 6.80 2.91 -8.42
N ARG A 105 7.42 2.14 -9.35
CA ARG A 105 7.58 2.55 -10.76
C ARG A 105 6.25 2.64 -11.49
N VAL A 106 5.32 1.72 -11.24
CA VAL A 106 3.96 1.76 -11.82
C VAL A 106 3.23 3.00 -11.33
N LEU A 107 3.18 3.22 -10.01
CA LEU A 107 2.54 4.38 -9.41
C LEU A 107 3.12 5.71 -9.91
N ALA A 108 4.43 5.77 -10.11
CA ALA A 108 5.11 6.97 -10.59
C ALA A 108 4.70 7.41 -12.01
N GLN A 109 4.08 6.52 -12.80
CA GLN A 109 3.56 6.79 -14.15
C GLN A 109 2.11 7.26 -14.14
N LEU A 110 1.44 7.22 -12.97
CA LEU A 110 0.06 7.61 -12.82
C LEU A 110 -0.05 9.08 -12.40
N ASP A 111 -0.98 9.80 -13.02
CA ASP A 111 -1.32 11.19 -12.68
C ASP A 111 -2.84 11.32 -12.69
N SER A 112 -3.45 11.05 -11.53
CA SER A 112 -4.89 11.11 -11.33
C SER A 112 -5.18 11.54 -9.89
N PRO A 113 -6.13 12.44 -9.64
CA PRO A 113 -6.48 12.88 -8.29
C PRO A 113 -7.03 11.75 -7.41
N GLY A 114 -7.56 10.69 -8.02
CA GLY A 114 -8.04 9.49 -7.30
C GLY A 114 -6.97 8.44 -6.99
N ILE A 115 -5.69 8.74 -7.20
CA ILE A 115 -4.57 7.81 -6.99
C ILE A 115 -3.46 8.53 -6.22
N VAL A 116 -2.87 7.87 -5.22
CA VAL A 116 -1.73 8.42 -4.48
C VAL A 116 -0.53 8.62 -5.40
N ARG A 117 0.14 9.76 -5.27
CA ARG A 117 1.31 10.09 -6.09
C ARG A 117 2.60 9.72 -5.37
N VAL A 118 3.47 8.94 -6.02
CA VAL A 118 4.83 8.65 -5.55
C VAL A 118 5.71 9.89 -5.72
N LEU A 119 6.48 10.21 -4.69
CA LEU A 119 7.34 11.38 -4.61
C LEU A 119 8.81 11.02 -4.79
N SER A 120 9.27 9.97 -4.09
CA SER A 120 10.65 9.47 -4.20
C SER A 120 10.73 7.98 -3.90
N VAL A 121 11.79 7.35 -4.37
CA VAL A 121 12.16 5.95 -4.08
C VAL A 121 13.63 5.93 -3.70
N PHE A 122 13.99 5.22 -2.64
CA PHE A 122 15.37 5.09 -2.18
C PHE A 122 15.60 3.76 -1.45
N GLU A 123 16.85 3.33 -1.39
CA GLU A 123 17.28 2.15 -0.65
C GLU A 123 18.04 2.58 0.60
N CYS A 124 17.71 1.99 1.74
CA CYS A 124 18.33 2.23 3.03
C CYS A 124 18.10 1.03 3.94
N ASN A 125 18.95 0.83 4.96
CA ASN A 125 18.80 -0.23 5.96
C ASN A 125 18.57 -1.64 5.35
N GLY A 126 19.24 -1.97 4.24
CA GLY A 126 19.13 -3.27 3.59
C GLY A 126 17.81 -3.53 2.88
N THR A 127 16.94 -2.54 2.74
CA THR A 127 15.64 -2.64 2.05
C THR A 127 15.34 -1.38 1.23
N ALA A 128 14.15 -1.30 0.65
CA ALA A 128 13.70 -0.14 -0.13
C ALA A 128 12.51 0.55 0.53
N TYR A 129 12.45 1.83 0.24
CA TYR A 129 11.38 2.74 0.67
C TYR A 129 10.85 3.52 -0.53
N PHE A 130 9.57 3.86 -0.52
CA PHE A 130 9.08 4.95 -1.34
C PHE A 130 8.17 5.88 -0.55
N SER A 131 8.29 7.18 -0.84
CA SER A 131 7.41 8.18 -0.25
C SER A 131 6.30 8.55 -1.23
N MET A 132 5.12 8.86 -0.67
CA MET A 132 3.94 9.27 -1.43
C MET A 132 3.18 10.37 -0.70
N ASP A 133 2.31 11.07 -1.42
CA ASP A 133 1.49 12.12 -0.83
C ASP A 133 0.64 11.56 0.34
N TYR A 134 0.56 12.32 1.42
CA TYR A 134 -0.36 12.03 2.52
C TYR A 134 -1.76 12.54 2.17
N VAL A 135 -2.68 11.61 1.99
CA VAL A 135 -4.10 11.91 1.79
C VAL A 135 -4.77 12.08 3.14
N GLN A 136 -5.33 13.25 3.39
CA GLN A 136 -6.14 13.54 4.57
C GLN A 136 -7.53 12.91 4.38
N GLY A 137 -7.71 11.69 4.84
CA GLY A 137 -8.94 10.92 4.67
C GLY A 137 -9.00 9.73 5.63
N LEU A 138 -10.12 9.03 5.61
CA LEU A 138 -10.34 7.82 6.40
C LEU A 138 -10.65 6.65 5.46
N PRO A 139 -10.15 5.43 5.76
CA PRO A 139 -10.49 4.24 5.00
C PRO A 139 -11.99 3.93 5.06
N MET A 140 -12.53 3.41 3.98
CA MET A 140 -13.97 3.12 3.91
C MET A 140 -14.39 1.97 4.83
N ASP A 141 -13.52 1.02 5.17
CA ASP A 141 -13.79 -0.01 6.19
C ASP A 141 -13.99 0.61 7.56
N TYR A 142 -13.09 1.49 8.01
CA TYR A 142 -13.24 2.22 9.27
C TYR A 142 -14.54 3.03 9.30
N LEU A 143 -14.85 3.76 8.23
CA LEU A 143 -16.09 4.53 8.13
C LEU A 143 -17.33 3.63 8.14
N GLY A 144 -17.25 2.45 7.49
CA GLY A 144 -18.30 1.44 7.52
C GLY A 144 -18.55 0.89 8.92
N GLU A 145 -17.49 0.56 9.65
CA GLU A 145 -17.60 0.11 11.05
C GLU A 145 -18.25 1.18 11.95
N GLN A 146 -17.84 2.45 11.81
CA GLN A 146 -18.46 3.55 12.57
C GLN A 146 -19.96 3.70 12.27
N GLN A 147 -20.37 3.53 11.01
CA GLN A 147 -21.77 3.54 10.61
C GLN A 147 -22.55 2.38 11.26
N LEU A 148 -22.02 1.17 11.22
CA LEU A 148 -22.63 -0.01 11.82
C LEU A 148 -22.77 0.11 13.34
N LEU A 149 -21.74 0.62 14.03
CA LEU A 149 -21.79 0.88 15.47
C LEU A 149 -22.87 1.92 15.82
N ALA A 150 -23.16 2.86 14.93
CA ALA A 150 -24.25 3.81 15.06
C ALA A 150 -25.63 3.26 14.62
N GLY A 151 -25.72 1.96 14.28
CA GLY A 151 -26.96 1.32 13.81
C GLY A 151 -27.36 1.71 12.39
N ASN A 152 -26.42 2.23 11.59
CA ASN A 152 -26.64 2.71 10.24
C ASN A 152 -25.80 1.91 9.22
N CYS A 153 -26.23 1.96 7.96
CA CYS A 153 -25.43 1.53 6.81
C CYS A 153 -25.27 2.71 5.83
N TYR A 154 -24.35 2.58 4.89
CA TYR A 154 -24.29 3.56 3.81
C TYR A 154 -25.58 3.60 3.01
N SER A 155 -26.10 4.80 2.74
CA SER A 155 -27.24 4.94 1.83
C SER A 155 -26.84 4.62 0.40
N GLU A 156 -27.76 4.00 -0.34
CA GLU A 156 -27.57 3.66 -1.76
C GLU A 156 -27.20 4.91 -2.59
N ALA A 157 -27.85 6.03 -2.34
CA ALA A 157 -27.57 7.28 -3.04
C ALA A 157 -26.12 7.76 -2.85
N LYS A 158 -25.59 7.69 -1.62
CA LYS A 158 -24.19 8.04 -1.32
C LYS A 158 -23.21 7.08 -2.01
N LEU A 159 -23.49 5.78 -1.96
CA LEU A 159 -22.66 4.78 -2.61
C LEU A 159 -22.67 4.89 -4.13
N LYS A 160 -23.79 5.23 -4.77
CA LYS A 160 -23.86 5.46 -6.22
C LYS A 160 -22.91 6.57 -6.67
N GLY A 161 -22.86 7.69 -5.94
CA GLY A 161 -21.92 8.77 -6.26
C GLY A 161 -20.45 8.32 -6.16
N LEU A 162 -20.12 7.59 -5.09
CA LEU A 162 -18.76 7.04 -4.92
C LEU A 162 -18.40 6.01 -5.99
N LEU A 163 -19.36 5.14 -6.34
CA LEU A 163 -19.17 4.13 -7.39
C LEU A 163 -18.76 4.75 -8.72
N VAL A 164 -19.43 5.83 -9.14
CA VAL A 164 -19.10 6.52 -10.39
C VAL A 164 -17.66 7.04 -10.36
N HIS A 165 -17.23 7.69 -9.27
CA HIS A 165 -15.87 8.20 -9.15
C HIS A 165 -14.82 7.06 -9.16
N ILE A 166 -15.07 5.96 -8.46
CA ILE A 166 -14.14 4.83 -8.43
C ILE A 166 -14.08 4.14 -9.80
N LEU A 167 -15.20 4.00 -10.50
CA LEU A 167 -15.21 3.49 -11.87
C LEU A 167 -14.39 4.36 -12.82
N GLN A 168 -14.42 5.67 -12.67
CA GLN A 168 -13.58 6.60 -13.46
C GLN A 168 -12.08 6.40 -13.17
N ILE A 169 -11.72 6.16 -11.89
CA ILE A 169 -10.34 5.86 -11.51
C ILE A 169 -9.89 4.52 -12.11
N LEU A 170 -10.74 3.48 -12.04
CA LEU A 170 -10.45 2.17 -12.64
C LEU A 170 -10.36 2.25 -14.16
N ASP A 171 -11.24 2.98 -14.84
CA ASP A 171 -11.16 3.20 -16.28
C ASP A 171 -9.82 3.84 -16.68
N TYR A 172 -9.35 4.83 -15.91
CA TYR A 172 -8.04 5.43 -16.11
C TYR A 172 -6.90 4.39 -15.97
N LEU A 173 -6.92 3.57 -14.92
CA LEU A 173 -5.93 2.51 -14.71
C LEU A 173 -5.95 1.48 -15.83
N HIS A 174 -7.13 0.98 -16.20
CA HIS A 174 -7.30 -0.04 -17.23
C HIS A 174 -6.86 0.45 -18.61
N LYS A 175 -7.11 1.72 -18.96
CA LYS A 175 -6.59 2.37 -20.19
C LYS A 175 -5.05 2.47 -20.20
N LYS A 176 -4.41 2.46 -19.02
CA LYS A 176 -2.95 2.37 -18.88
C LYS A 176 -2.42 0.93 -18.87
N GLY A 177 -3.31 -0.05 -19.04
CA GLY A 177 -2.96 -1.47 -18.98
C GLY A 177 -2.64 -1.97 -17.57
N ILE A 178 -3.17 -1.33 -16.53
CA ILE A 178 -2.89 -1.66 -15.13
C ILE A 178 -4.17 -2.12 -14.45
N CYS A 179 -4.12 -3.29 -13.79
CA CYS A 179 -5.15 -3.76 -12.85
C CYS A 179 -4.68 -3.56 -11.41
N HIS A 180 -5.57 -3.11 -10.54
CA HIS A 180 -5.28 -2.85 -9.12
C HIS A 180 -5.14 -4.15 -8.32
N ARG A 181 -6.09 -5.09 -8.51
CA ARG A 181 -6.14 -6.45 -7.93
C ARG A 181 -6.31 -6.55 -6.41
N ASP A 182 -6.47 -5.44 -5.71
CA ASP A 182 -6.79 -5.44 -4.26
C ASP A 182 -7.76 -4.32 -3.91
N ILE A 183 -8.86 -4.21 -4.69
CA ILE A 183 -9.96 -3.29 -4.40
C ILE A 183 -10.75 -3.85 -3.22
N LYS A 184 -10.74 -3.11 -2.11
CA LYS A 184 -11.48 -3.42 -0.88
C LYS A 184 -11.68 -2.14 -0.08
N PRO A 185 -12.62 -2.09 0.89
CA PRO A 185 -12.90 -0.86 1.63
C PRO A 185 -11.68 -0.24 2.31
N GLY A 186 -10.75 -1.05 2.84
CA GLY A 186 -9.52 -0.58 3.48
C GLY A 186 -8.53 0.09 2.54
N ASN A 187 -8.61 -0.18 1.22
CA ASN A 187 -7.74 0.40 0.20
C ASN A 187 -8.37 1.60 -0.53
N ILE A 188 -9.51 2.10 -0.04
CA ILE A 188 -10.19 3.30 -0.53
C ILE A 188 -10.29 4.31 0.60
N LEU A 189 -9.55 5.42 0.50
CA LEU A 189 -9.69 6.54 1.42
C LEU A 189 -10.79 7.47 0.92
N LEU A 190 -11.62 7.96 1.83
CA LEU A 190 -12.49 9.11 1.56
C LEU A 190 -11.84 10.35 2.16
N THR A 191 -11.60 11.36 1.33
CA THR A 191 -11.12 12.67 1.77
C THR A 191 -12.19 13.40 2.59
N GLN A 192 -11.84 14.53 3.21
CA GLN A 192 -12.80 15.36 3.93
C GLN A 192 -13.91 15.90 3.01
N GLU A 193 -13.57 16.09 1.71
CA GLU A 193 -14.52 16.52 0.67
C GLU A 193 -15.38 15.36 0.14
N GLY A 194 -15.12 14.12 0.61
CA GLY A 194 -15.85 12.92 0.20
C GLY A 194 -15.36 12.31 -1.13
N ALA A 195 -14.21 12.75 -1.65
CA ALA A 195 -13.63 12.17 -2.85
C ALA A 195 -12.90 10.85 -2.52
N PRO A 196 -13.10 9.76 -3.29
CA PRO A 196 -12.38 8.52 -3.10
C PRO A 196 -10.96 8.60 -3.68
N VAL A 197 -10.00 8.03 -2.94
CA VAL A 197 -8.60 7.87 -3.39
C VAL A 197 -8.18 6.43 -3.18
N LEU A 198 -7.74 5.76 -4.25
CA LEU A 198 -7.17 4.42 -4.18
C LEU A 198 -5.75 4.47 -3.63
N ILE A 199 -5.49 3.56 -2.69
CA ILE A 199 -4.20 3.36 -2.06
C ILE A 199 -3.79 1.89 -2.17
N ASP A 200 -2.53 1.59 -1.91
CA ASP A 200 -1.95 0.24 -1.85
C ASP A 200 -2.04 -0.55 -3.16
N PHE A 201 -1.07 -0.28 -4.02
CA PHE A 201 -0.90 -0.92 -5.33
C PHE A 201 0.03 -2.15 -5.29
N GLY A 202 0.28 -2.73 -4.09
CA GLY A 202 1.20 -3.85 -3.91
C GLY A 202 0.82 -5.10 -4.69
N ALA A 203 -0.46 -5.30 -4.98
CA ALA A 203 -0.96 -6.37 -5.84
C ALA A 203 -1.07 -5.99 -7.32
N SER A 204 -0.88 -4.70 -7.68
CA SER A 204 -1.12 -4.22 -9.04
C SER A 204 -0.13 -4.82 -10.05
N ARG A 205 -0.61 -5.05 -11.27
CA ARG A 205 0.19 -5.62 -12.38
C ARG A 205 -0.24 -5.01 -13.70
N ARG A 206 0.70 -5.00 -14.66
CA ARG A 206 0.36 -4.78 -16.07
C ARG A 206 -0.38 -6.00 -16.63
N ILE A 207 -1.40 -5.75 -17.44
CA ILE A 207 -2.27 -6.78 -18.04
C ILE A 207 -1.46 -7.79 -18.86
N GLU A 208 -0.37 -7.37 -19.49
CA GLU A 208 0.48 -8.20 -20.37
C GLU A 208 1.57 -9.00 -19.64
N SER A 209 1.66 -8.94 -18.30
CA SER A 209 2.75 -9.62 -17.57
C SER A 209 2.47 -11.12 -17.41
N ASN A 210 3.27 -11.96 -18.10
CA ASN A 210 3.20 -13.43 -18.07
C ASN A 210 3.92 -14.09 -16.88
N HIS A 211 4.34 -13.33 -15.86
CA HIS A 211 5.07 -13.90 -14.74
C HIS A 211 4.18 -14.70 -13.79
N THR A 212 4.75 -15.75 -13.19
CA THR A 212 4.10 -16.60 -12.17
C THR A 212 3.47 -15.73 -11.09
N GLN A 213 2.16 -15.86 -10.90
CA GLN A 213 1.39 -14.96 -10.05
C GLN A 213 1.40 -15.50 -8.64
N THR A 214 1.90 -14.69 -7.70
CA THR A 214 1.65 -14.95 -6.28
C THR A 214 0.18 -14.71 -6.01
N VAL A 215 -0.49 -15.70 -5.43
CA VAL A 215 -1.91 -15.59 -5.08
C VAL A 215 -2.01 -14.65 -3.88
N LEU A 216 -2.14 -13.36 -4.15
CA LEU A 216 -2.52 -12.35 -3.18
C LEU A 216 -4.04 -12.21 -3.26
N ALA A 217 -4.77 -13.01 -2.48
CA ALA A 217 -6.22 -13.00 -2.46
C ALA A 217 -6.71 -12.48 -1.10
N THR A 218 -7.47 -11.40 -1.13
CA THR A 218 -8.22 -10.93 0.05
C THR A 218 -9.57 -11.65 0.08
N ARG A 219 -9.75 -12.51 1.09
CA ARG A 219 -10.98 -13.31 1.24
C ARG A 219 -12.22 -12.41 1.20
N GLY A 220 -13.21 -12.81 0.39
CA GLY A 220 -14.48 -12.10 0.22
C GLY A 220 -14.43 -10.99 -0.84
N PHE A 221 -13.25 -10.49 -1.23
CA PHE A 221 -13.12 -9.38 -2.19
C PHE A 221 -12.45 -9.79 -3.51
N SER A 222 -11.53 -10.75 -3.48
CA SER A 222 -10.84 -11.20 -4.68
C SER A 222 -11.76 -11.99 -5.61
N SER A 223 -11.63 -11.75 -6.92
CA SER A 223 -12.36 -12.48 -7.94
C SER A 223 -11.98 -13.97 -7.94
N PRO A 224 -12.87 -14.86 -8.45
CA PRO A 224 -12.60 -16.29 -8.49
C PRO A 224 -11.31 -16.67 -9.23
N GLU A 225 -11.02 -16.03 -10.37
CA GLU A 225 -9.80 -16.25 -11.13
C GLU A 225 -8.55 -15.81 -10.35
N GLN A 226 -8.66 -14.74 -9.55
CA GLN A 226 -7.57 -14.28 -8.68
C GLN A 226 -7.34 -15.24 -7.50
N ALA A 227 -8.41 -15.68 -6.86
CA ALA A 227 -8.35 -16.63 -5.75
C ALA A 227 -7.76 -18.00 -6.18
N LEU A 228 -7.98 -18.40 -7.44
CA LEU A 228 -7.45 -19.61 -8.03
C LEU A 228 -6.06 -19.45 -8.65
N GLY A 229 -5.47 -18.25 -8.60
CA GLY A 229 -4.16 -17.97 -9.19
C GLY A 229 -4.12 -18.12 -10.72
N ARG A 230 -5.27 -17.92 -11.40
CA ARG A 230 -5.38 -18.07 -12.86
C ARG A 230 -4.64 -16.94 -13.58
N LYS A 231 -4.21 -17.19 -14.81
CA LYS A 231 -3.49 -16.21 -15.63
C LYS A 231 -4.40 -15.24 -16.38
N ASP A 232 -5.68 -15.55 -16.47
CA ASP A 232 -6.71 -14.80 -17.20
C ASP A 232 -7.34 -13.67 -16.36
N MET A 233 -6.55 -12.98 -15.54
CA MET A 233 -6.98 -11.80 -14.79
C MET A 233 -6.97 -10.56 -15.67
N GLY A 234 -7.96 -9.69 -15.48
CA GLY A 234 -8.11 -8.47 -16.27
C GLY A 234 -8.94 -7.40 -15.55
N PRO A 235 -9.36 -6.35 -16.26
CA PRO A 235 -10.24 -5.30 -15.73
C PRO A 235 -11.46 -5.80 -14.99
N TRP A 236 -12.03 -6.93 -15.43
CA TRP A 236 -13.20 -7.57 -14.80
C TRP A 236 -12.91 -8.04 -13.37
N SER A 237 -11.66 -8.40 -13.04
CA SER A 237 -11.27 -8.79 -11.69
C SER A 237 -11.39 -7.61 -10.71
N ASP A 238 -10.99 -6.40 -11.13
CA ASP A 238 -11.18 -5.18 -10.33
C ASP A 238 -12.66 -4.82 -10.19
N LEU A 239 -13.46 -5.02 -11.25
CA LEU A 239 -14.91 -4.78 -11.20
C LEU A 239 -15.64 -5.75 -10.27
N TYR A 240 -15.23 -7.03 -10.23
CA TYR A 240 -15.72 -7.99 -9.24
C TYR A 240 -15.42 -7.51 -7.82
N SER A 241 -14.14 -7.17 -7.55
CA SER A 241 -13.70 -6.69 -6.23
C SER A 241 -14.41 -5.40 -5.82
N LEU A 242 -14.70 -4.51 -6.77
CA LEU A 242 -15.50 -3.31 -6.54
C LEU A 242 -16.94 -3.67 -6.16
N GLY A 243 -17.57 -4.61 -6.86
CA GLY A 243 -18.91 -5.12 -6.53
C GLY A 243 -18.96 -5.70 -5.11
N ALA A 244 -18.00 -6.56 -4.76
CA ALA A 244 -17.84 -7.11 -3.41
C ALA A 244 -17.64 -6.02 -2.34
N THR A 245 -16.84 -5.00 -2.65
CA THR A 245 -16.61 -3.83 -1.79
C THR A 245 -17.93 -3.10 -1.49
N PHE A 246 -18.71 -2.78 -2.52
CA PHE A 246 -19.96 -2.06 -2.34
C PHE A 246 -21.03 -2.92 -1.67
N TYR A 247 -21.05 -4.24 -1.97
CA TYR A 247 -21.90 -5.18 -1.23
C TYR A 247 -21.60 -5.13 0.28
N SER A 248 -20.32 -5.20 0.66
CA SER A 248 -19.92 -5.18 2.07
C SER A 248 -20.32 -3.89 2.79
N LEU A 249 -20.22 -2.74 2.11
CA LEU A 249 -20.61 -1.44 2.65
C LEU A 249 -22.13 -1.28 2.82
N LEU A 250 -22.93 -1.94 1.97
CA LEU A 250 -24.39 -1.97 2.07
C LEU A 250 -24.90 -2.94 3.14
N LYS A 251 -24.23 -4.09 3.28
CA LYS A 251 -24.69 -5.18 4.16
C LYS A 251 -23.99 -5.19 5.51
N GLY A 252 -22.81 -4.53 5.63
CA GLY A 252 -22.00 -4.52 6.84
C GLY A 252 -21.08 -5.73 7.01
N PHE A 253 -21.00 -6.63 6.03
CA PHE A 253 -20.11 -7.78 6.04
C PHE A 253 -19.64 -8.12 4.61
N ALA A 254 -18.46 -8.74 4.49
CA ALA A 254 -17.93 -9.21 3.20
C ALA A 254 -18.78 -10.37 2.63
N PRO A 255 -18.89 -10.47 1.29
CA PRO A 255 -19.59 -11.57 0.64
C PRO A 255 -18.91 -12.92 0.86
#